data_9ca6926f9872304c140792e4b68ee969
#
_entry.id   9ca6926f9872304c140792e4b68ee969
#
_cell.length_a   1.000
_cell.length_b   1.000
_cell.length_c   1.000
_cell.angle_alpha   90.00
_cell.angle_beta   90.00
_cell.angle_gamma   90.00
#
_symmetry.space_group_name_H-M   'P 1'
#
loop_
_entity.id
_entity.type
_entity.pdbx_description
1 polymer ?
#
loop_
_entity_poly.entity_id
_entity_poly.type
_entity_poly.pdbx_seq_one_letter_code
_entity_poly.pdbx_strand_id
1 'polypeptide(L)'
;MSDQNNSSQIALSGLQAWFQARCDGDWEHSYGLSIETIDNPGWHIEVDLTETHWAAHGIAFAREERSESDWIQSEVRSGKFIGSGGVGNLEELIYRFLALVQR
;
A
#
# COMPACT_ATOMS: atom_id res chain seq x y z
N MET A 1 28.36 5.46 -5.11
CA MET A 1 27.28 4.82 -5.09
C MET A 1 26.13 5.52 -4.65
N SER A 2 25.18 5.38 -5.15
CA SER A 2 24.15 6.20 -4.89
C SER A 2 23.06 5.54 -4.21
N ASP A 3 22.80 5.96 -3.03
CA ASP A 3 21.71 5.44 -2.31
C ASP A 3 20.49 6.29 -2.46
N GLN A 4 20.58 7.37 -3.19
CA GLN A 4 19.47 8.28 -3.23
C GLN A 4 18.26 7.70 -3.91
N ASN A 5 18.43 6.76 -4.83
CA ASN A 5 17.30 6.22 -5.55
C ASN A 5 16.82 4.91 -4.99
N ASN A 6 17.42 4.44 -3.91
CA ASN A 6 17.08 3.13 -3.40
C ASN A 6 15.71 3.06 -2.77
N SER A 7 15.19 4.18 -2.29
CA SER A 7 13.87 4.19 -1.67
C SER A 7 12.79 3.75 -2.64
N SER A 8 12.75 4.37 -3.82
CA SER A 8 11.74 4.02 -4.81
C SER A 8 11.90 2.59 -5.27
N GLN A 9 13.14 2.16 -5.51
CA GLN A 9 13.39 0.81 -5.97
C GLN A 9 12.99 -0.20 -4.92
N ILE A 10 13.27 0.08 -3.65
CA ILE A 10 12.92 -0.82 -2.57
C ILE A 10 11.41 -0.92 -2.43
N ALA A 11 10.71 0.21 -2.53
CA ALA A 11 9.26 0.19 -2.41
C ALA A 11 8.62 -0.63 -3.52
N LEU A 12 8.99 -0.37 -4.75
CA LEU A 12 8.44 -1.12 -5.89
C LEU A 12 8.84 -2.57 -5.85
N SER A 13 10.11 -2.85 -5.58
CA SER A 13 10.59 -4.23 -5.49
C SER A 13 9.90 -4.98 -4.38
N GLY A 14 9.69 -4.32 -3.25
CA GLY A 14 9.00 -4.93 -2.13
C GLY A 14 7.55 -5.25 -2.45
N LEU A 15 6.89 -4.33 -3.13
CA LEU A 15 5.49 -4.55 -3.52
C LEU A 15 5.40 -5.70 -4.52
N GLN A 16 6.30 -5.74 -5.52
CA GLN A 16 6.33 -6.82 -6.48
C GLN A 16 6.59 -8.17 -5.80
N ALA A 17 7.55 -8.20 -4.87
CA ALA A 17 7.88 -9.43 -4.17
C ALA A 17 6.70 -9.92 -3.32
N TRP A 18 6.00 -9.00 -2.66
CA TRP A 18 4.83 -9.37 -1.87
C TRP A 18 3.74 -9.97 -2.76
N PHE A 19 3.46 -9.30 -3.88
CA PHE A 19 2.43 -9.78 -4.79
C PHE A 19 2.81 -11.14 -5.35
N GLN A 20 4.07 -11.29 -5.79
CA GLN A 20 4.55 -12.53 -6.35
C GLN A 20 4.40 -13.69 -5.35
N ALA A 21 4.66 -13.41 -4.08
CA ALA A 21 4.53 -14.43 -3.04
C ALA A 21 3.07 -14.83 -2.79
N ARG A 22 2.10 -13.97 -3.16
CA ARG A 22 0.68 -14.32 -3.03
C ARG A 22 0.18 -15.14 -4.20
N CYS A 23 0.86 -15.07 -5.35
CA CYS A 23 0.42 -15.77 -6.55
C CYS A 23 0.73 -17.26 -6.43
N ASP A 24 -0.31 -18.05 -6.20
CA ASP A 24 -0.15 -19.49 -5.98
C ASP A 24 -1.03 -20.31 -6.94
N GLY A 25 -1.60 -19.69 -7.95
CA GLY A 25 -2.48 -20.34 -8.89
C GLY A 25 -3.96 -20.17 -8.57
N ASP A 26 -4.27 -19.61 -7.41
CA ASP A 26 -5.63 -19.38 -6.97
C ASP A 26 -5.85 -17.95 -6.52
N TRP A 27 -5.02 -17.46 -5.60
CA TRP A 27 -5.22 -16.16 -4.99
C TRP A 27 -5.31 -15.05 -6.03
N GLU A 28 -4.42 -15.08 -7.02
CA GLU A 28 -4.35 -14.01 -8.01
C GLU A 28 -5.54 -13.98 -8.95
N HIS A 29 -6.35 -15.02 -8.99
CA HIS A 29 -7.54 -15.05 -9.84
C HIS A 29 -8.74 -14.38 -9.18
N SER A 30 -8.70 -14.18 -7.88
CA SER A 30 -9.82 -13.59 -7.14
C SER A 30 -9.44 -12.32 -6.39
N TYR A 31 -8.17 -12.14 -6.11
CA TYR A 31 -7.70 -11.04 -5.28
C TYR A 31 -6.54 -10.34 -5.96
N GLY A 32 -6.12 -9.22 -5.41
CA GLY A 32 -5.02 -8.48 -5.99
C GLY A 32 -4.85 -7.15 -5.31
N LEU A 33 -4.25 -6.23 -6.04
CA LEU A 33 -4.08 -4.87 -5.56
C LEU A 33 -4.32 -3.90 -6.70
N SER A 34 -4.66 -2.69 -6.37
CA SER A 34 -4.82 -1.64 -7.36
C SER A 34 -4.18 -0.35 -6.87
N ILE A 35 -3.62 0.38 -7.81
CA ILE A 35 -3.07 1.70 -7.55
C ILE A 35 -3.66 2.60 -8.63
N GLU A 36 -4.29 3.70 -8.20
CA GLU A 36 -4.91 4.59 -9.15
C GLU A 36 -4.78 6.02 -8.68
N THR A 37 -4.99 6.95 -9.57
CA THR A 37 -4.98 8.35 -9.20
C THR A 37 -6.37 8.78 -8.80
N ILE A 38 -6.43 9.83 -8.00
CA ILE A 38 -7.68 10.47 -7.63
C ILE A 38 -7.58 11.93 -8.02
N ASP A 39 -8.71 12.57 -8.19
CA ASP A 39 -8.71 13.89 -8.85
C ASP A 39 -8.68 15.08 -7.91
N ASN A 40 -8.35 14.89 -6.65
CA ASN A 40 -8.22 16.01 -5.73
C ASN A 40 -6.87 16.72 -5.76
N PRO A 41 -5.75 16.37 -6.40
CA PRO A 41 -5.28 15.11 -6.96
C PRO A 41 -4.47 14.28 -5.97
N GLY A 42 -4.22 13.05 -6.30
CA GLY A 42 -3.44 12.19 -5.42
C GLY A 42 -3.45 10.75 -5.89
N TRP A 43 -3.16 9.85 -4.94
CA TRP A 43 -3.08 8.41 -5.18
C TRP A 43 -3.97 7.64 -4.23
N HIS A 44 -4.45 6.51 -4.71
CA HIS A 44 -5.23 5.58 -3.90
C HIS A 44 -4.71 4.18 -4.14
N ILE A 45 -4.52 3.41 -3.07
CA ILE A 45 -4.07 2.03 -3.17
C ILE A 45 -5.00 1.15 -2.35
N GLU A 46 -5.37 -0.01 -2.91
CA GLU A 46 -6.10 -1.03 -2.16
C GLU A 46 -5.42 -2.35 -2.38
N VAL A 47 -5.19 -3.10 -1.33
CA VAL A 47 -4.51 -4.38 -1.39
C VAL A 47 -5.33 -5.40 -0.63
N ASP A 48 -5.72 -6.49 -1.29
CA ASP A 48 -6.40 -7.58 -0.61
C ASP A 48 -5.44 -8.31 0.32
N LEU A 49 -5.87 -8.50 1.54
CA LEU A 49 -5.09 -9.19 2.56
C LEU A 49 -5.60 -10.62 2.83
N THR A 50 -6.48 -11.11 1.99
CA THR A 50 -7.04 -12.46 2.10
C THR A 50 -5.93 -13.49 2.16
N GLU A 51 -6.04 -14.42 3.08
CA GLU A 51 -5.04 -15.47 3.34
C GLU A 51 -3.75 -14.92 3.94
N THR A 52 -3.79 -13.72 4.50
CA THR A 52 -2.67 -13.22 5.29
C THR A 52 -3.12 -13.10 6.74
N HIS A 53 -2.14 -12.87 7.62
CA HIS A 53 -2.41 -12.64 9.03
C HIS A 53 -3.41 -11.49 9.23
N TRP A 54 -3.40 -10.51 8.33
CA TRP A 54 -4.22 -9.31 8.49
C TRP A 54 -5.64 -9.43 7.94
N ALA A 55 -5.99 -10.58 7.36
CA ALA A 55 -7.31 -10.76 6.74
C ALA A 55 -8.46 -10.54 7.72
N ALA A 56 -8.27 -10.96 8.97
CA ALA A 56 -9.30 -10.87 9.99
C ALA A 56 -9.05 -9.76 11.01
N HIS A 57 -8.01 -8.95 10.82
CA HIS A 57 -7.69 -7.89 11.77
C HIS A 57 -7.88 -6.54 11.11
N GLY A 58 -8.41 -5.60 11.84
CA GLY A 58 -8.57 -4.24 11.35
C GLY A 58 -7.57 -3.31 11.98
N ILE A 59 -7.27 -2.23 11.30
CA ILE A 59 -6.49 -1.13 11.84
C ILE A 59 -7.30 0.12 11.58
N ALA A 60 -7.55 0.90 12.63
CA ALA A 60 -8.39 2.07 12.54
C ALA A 60 -7.80 3.09 11.57
N PHE A 61 -8.68 3.81 10.90
CA PHE A 61 -8.30 4.87 9.99
C PHE A 61 -7.40 5.88 10.72
N ALA A 62 -6.33 6.26 10.06
CA ALA A 62 -5.41 7.27 10.57
C ALA A 62 -5.00 8.17 9.42
N ARG A 63 -4.95 9.47 9.67
CA ARG A 63 -4.57 10.44 8.67
C ARG A 63 -3.50 11.35 9.23
N GLU A 64 -2.51 11.63 8.41
CA GLU A 64 -1.44 12.53 8.75
C GLU A 64 -1.37 13.58 7.65
N GLU A 65 -1.60 14.84 7.99
CA GLU A 65 -1.60 15.90 7.00
C GLU A 65 -0.50 16.88 7.35
N ARG A 66 0.50 16.97 6.48
CA ARG A 66 1.64 17.85 6.68
C ARG A 66 1.50 19.15 5.92
N SER A 67 0.77 19.11 4.80
CA SER A 67 0.42 20.32 4.08
C SER A 67 -0.76 19.99 3.17
N GLU A 68 -1.20 20.96 2.39
CA GLU A 68 -2.34 20.74 1.50
C GLU A 68 -2.05 19.67 0.46
N SER A 69 -0.80 19.54 0.03
CA SER A 69 -0.42 18.57 -0.98
C SER A 69 0.40 17.40 -0.44
N ASP A 70 0.72 17.40 0.87
CA ASP A 70 1.54 16.36 1.47
C ASP A 70 0.74 15.76 2.62
N TRP A 71 0.03 14.68 2.34
CA TRP A 71 -0.83 14.02 3.31
C TRP A 71 -0.92 12.54 2.97
N ILE A 72 -1.22 11.74 3.99
CA ILE A 72 -1.34 10.30 3.82
C ILE A 72 -2.35 9.79 4.84
N GLN A 73 -3.15 8.83 4.42
CA GLN A 73 -4.10 8.18 5.30
C GLN A 73 -4.20 6.72 4.92
N SER A 74 -4.53 5.88 5.90
CA SER A 74 -4.69 4.46 5.63
C SER A 74 -5.49 3.79 6.73
N GLU A 75 -6.00 2.61 6.39
CA GLU A 75 -6.71 1.76 7.34
C GLU A 75 -6.66 0.33 6.82
N VAL A 76 -6.97 -0.61 7.69
CA VAL A 76 -7.22 -1.99 7.28
C VAL A 76 -8.66 -2.27 7.66
N ARG A 77 -9.48 -2.56 6.64
CA ARG A 77 -10.91 -2.77 6.85
C ARG A 77 -11.41 -3.82 5.88
N SER A 78 -12.20 -4.74 6.37
CA SER A 78 -12.84 -5.75 5.53
C SER A 78 -11.83 -6.57 4.73
N GLY A 79 -10.69 -6.88 5.35
CA GLY A 79 -9.66 -7.69 4.71
C GLY A 79 -8.84 -6.96 3.66
N LYS A 80 -8.84 -5.62 3.69
CA LYS A 80 -8.07 -4.84 2.73
C LYS A 80 -7.29 -3.73 3.40
N PHE A 81 -6.08 -3.51 2.90
CA PHE A 81 -5.35 -2.29 3.20
C PHE A 81 -5.84 -1.22 2.22
N ILE A 82 -6.29 -0.10 2.73
CA ILE A 82 -6.85 0.98 1.92
C ILE A 82 -6.07 2.24 2.27
N GLY A 83 -5.41 2.83 1.29
CA GLY A 83 -4.59 4.02 1.53
C GLY A 83 -4.78 5.07 0.46
N SER A 84 -4.59 6.32 0.83
CA SER A 84 -4.63 7.44 -0.09
C SER A 84 -3.61 8.47 0.33
N GLY A 85 -3.17 9.28 -0.60
CA GLY A 85 -2.20 10.31 -0.29
C GLY A 85 -2.11 11.34 -1.40
N GLY A 86 -1.34 12.39 -1.18
CA GLY A 86 -1.12 13.44 -2.14
C GLY A 86 -0.28 12.98 -3.32
N VAL A 87 -0.10 13.88 -4.29
CA VAL A 87 0.57 13.53 -5.54
C VAL A 87 2.00 13.02 -5.35
N GLY A 88 2.66 13.38 -4.28
CA GLY A 88 4.02 12.94 -4.01
C GLY A 88 4.12 11.84 -2.96
N ASN A 89 3.00 11.23 -2.56
CA ASN A 89 3.00 10.32 -1.42
C ASN A 89 2.80 8.85 -1.78
N LEU A 90 2.89 8.50 -3.07
CA LEU A 90 2.67 7.09 -3.46
C LEU A 90 3.72 6.17 -2.86
N GLU A 91 4.97 6.56 -2.90
CA GLU A 91 6.04 5.73 -2.36
C GLU A 91 5.84 5.50 -0.86
N GLU A 92 5.43 6.54 -0.15
CA GLU A 92 5.15 6.43 1.28
C GLU A 92 3.99 5.49 1.55
N LEU A 93 2.96 5.53 0.72
CA LEU A 93 1.82 4.61 0.84
C LEU A 93 2.29 3.15 0.70
N ILE A 94 3.14 2.90 -0.28
CA ILE A 94 3.68 1.55 -0.48
C ILE A 94 4.50 1.12 0.74
N TYR A 95 5.32 2.02 1.28
CA TYR A 95 6.10 1.70 2.47
C TYR A 95 5.21 1.42 3.68
N ARG A 96 4.11 2.17 3.84
CA ARG A 96 3.18 1.91 4.94
C ARG A 96 2.59 0.51 4.82
N PHE A 97 2.21 0.12 3.61
CA PHE A 97 1.69 -1.21 3.36
C PHE A 97 2.74 -2.27 3.66
N LEU A 98 3.97 -2.09 3.16
CA LEU A 98 5.02 -3.08 3.39
C LEU A 98 5.38 -3.21 4.86
N ALA A 99 5.42 -2.10 5.58
CA ALA A 99 5.71 -2.13 7.01
C ALA A 99 4.64 -2.93 7.76
N LEU A 100 3.39 -2.81 7.33
CA LEU A 100 2.29 -3.57 7.93
C LEU A 100 2.47 -5.06 7.72
N VAL A 101 2.68 -5.48 6.48
CA VAL A 101 2.69 -6.91 6.17
C VAL A 101 3.98 -7.61 6.59
N GLN A 102 4.98 -6.84 6.98
CA GLN A 102 6.22 -7.41 7.49
C GLN A 102 6.23 -7.58 9.01
N ARG A 103 5.18 -7.20 9.69
CA ARG A 103 5.11 -7.34 11.14
C ARG A 103 5.00 -8.78 11.60
#